data_99df0e331ff6ae94e903e84d9b150284
#
_entry.id   99df0e331ff6ae94e903e84d9b150284
#
_cell.length_a   1.000
_cell.length_b   1.000
_cell.length_c   1.000
_cell.angle_alpha   90.00
_cell.angle_beta   90.00
_cell.angle_gamma   90.00
#
_symmetry.space_group_name_H-M   'P 1'
#
loop_
_entity.id
_entity.type
_entity.pdbx_description
1 polymer ?
#
loop_
_entity_poly.entity_id
_entity_poly.type
_entity_poly.pdbx_seq_one_letter_code
_entity_poly.pdbx_strand_id
1 'polypeptide(L)'
;MADAAELVVRIRGDASDLEATISGVSQQLEELERTQSNTNGVKGVRESTSAYQGLASQLKDTGKGIKEVGESIDTITKPIQYASTALAAGGVASAKFAIDFEDSFAGVKKTVDATPEQLSKIKQGIIDLSTTGIDGRGAIPQTTTELNELAAAGGQLGISQENIIDFTEVMAQMGSATNLVGEEGAATLARFQNVMGVGQNEIRNIGSAIVDLGNHSATTESEIAEMALRMGKYGSSVRMSAADVLGYSAALSSLGIEAQMGGSAIGRTWLSIETAVASGGEGLTKFAKYSGKSAEEFKKQWNTDSSGAFNGLLKGLQSAENLTVALDDLGINNTQDIQAMMALVNGYDLVTE
;
A
#
# COMPACT_ATOMS: atom_id res chain seq x y z
N MET A 1 -25.93 -2.18 -31.02
CA MET A 1 -24.97 -3.11 -31.64
C MET A 1 -24.00 -3.49 -30.55
N ALA A 2 -24.12 -4.69 -30.02
CA ALA A 2 -23.20 -5.16 -28.98
C ALA A 2 -21.93 -5.63 -29.68
N ASP A 3 -20.80 -5.04 -29.32
CA ASP A 3 -19.49 -5.52 -29.76
C ASP A 3 -19.26 -6.94 -29.21
N ALA A 4 -18.96 -7.86 -30.13
CA ALA A 4 -18.61 -9.21 -29.77
C ALA A 4 -17.25 -9.19 -29.03
N ALA A 5 -17.24 -9.66 -27.78
CA ALA A 5 -16.01 -9.80 -27.03
C ALA A 5 -15.12 -10.87 -27.71
N GLU A 6 -13.96 -10.46 -28.16
CA GLU A 6 -12.96 -11.35 -28.75
C GLU A 6 -12.25 -12.13 -27.63
N LEU A 7 -12.54 -13.42 -27.54
CA LEU A 7 -11.89 -14.34 -26.59
C LEU A 7 -10.57 -14.82 -27.20
N VAL A 8 -9.43 -14.32 -26.72
CA VAL A 8 -8.10 -14.79 -27.14
C VAL A 8 -7.57 -15.80 -26.11
N VAL A 9 -7.63 -17.08 -26.47
CA VAL A 9 -7.02 -18.16 -25.68
C VAL A 9 -5.63 -18.44 -26.28
N ARG A 10 -4.55 -18.18 -25.51
CA ARG A 10 -3.17 -18.55 -25.90
C ARG A 10 -2.82 -19.91 -25.32
N ILE A 11 -2.80 -20.94 -26.16
CA ILE A 11 -2.37 -22.29 -25.81
C ILE A 11 -1.03 -22.57 -26.51
N ARG A 12 -0.03 -23.09 -25.78
CA ARG A 12 1.21 -23.60 -26.32
C ARG A 12 1.10 -25.12 -26.48
N GLY A 13 0.83 -25.60 -27.69
CA GLY A 13 0.72 -27.02 -28.02
C GLY A 13 0.60 -27.22 -29.54
N ASP A 14 0.58 -28.46 -30.03
CA ASP A 14 0.57 -28.80 -31.45
C ASP A 14 -0.70 -28.27 -32.16
N ALA A 15 -0.51 -27.64 -33.34
CA ALA A 15 -1.51 -26.79 -33.98
C ALA A 15 -2.77 -27.53 -34.47
N SER A 16 -2.72 -28.85 -34.71
CA SER A 16 -3.84 -29.64 -35.22
C SER A 16 -4.93 -29.93 -34.18
N ASP A 17 -4.57 -30.05 -32.90
CA ASP A 17 -5.55 -30.24 -31.81
C ASP A 17 -6.18 -28.91 -31.37
N LEU A 18 -5.49 -27.80 -31.64
CA LEU A 18 -5.93 -26.47 -31.29
C LEU A 18 -7.14 -26.00 -32.10
N GLU A 19 -7.13 -26.23 -33.43
CA GLU A 19 -8.24 -25.86 -34.34
C GLU A 19 -9.55 -26.60 -33.98
N ALA A 20 -9.46 -27.90 -33.63
CA ALA A 20 -10.62 -28.69 -33.22
C ALA A 20 -11.17 -28.16 -31.86
N THR A 21 -10.30 -27.81 -30.95
CA THR A 21 -10.70 -27.28 -29.61
C THR A 21 -11.31 -25.87 -29.72
N ILE A 22 -10.74 -24.99 -30.54
CA ILE A 22 -11.29 -23.65 -30.79
C ILE A 22 -12.64 -23.72 -31.50
N SER A 23 -12.81 -24.62 -32.46
CA SER A 23 -14.08 -24.83 -33.15
C SER A 23 -15.19 -25.34 -32.20
N GLY A 24 -14.86 -26.25 -31.28
CA GLY A 24 -15.78 -26.73 -30.27
C GLY A 24 -16.19 -25.67 -29.25
N VAL A 25 -15.23 -24.84 -28.81
CA VAL A 25 -15.47 -23.69 -27.91
C VAL A 25 -16.34 -22.64 -28.58
N SER A 26 -16.08 -22.31 -29.85
CA SER A 26 -16.87 -21.33 -30.60
C SER A 26 -18.32 -21.77 -30.79
N GLN A 27 -18.56 -23.05 -31.08
CA GLN A 27 -19.93 -23.60 -31.20
C GLN A 27 -20.69 -23.57 -29.88
N GLN A 28 -20.05 -23.87 -28.77
CA GLN A 28 -20.67 -23.80 -27.43
C GLN A 28 -20.95 -22.37 -26.99
N LEU A 29 -20.08 -21.39 -27.34
CA LEU A 29 -20.32 -19.97 -27.11
C LEU A 29 -21.53 -19.46 -27.93
N GLU A 30 -21.68 -19.87 -29.21
CA GLU A 30 -22.84 -19.53 -30.03
C GLU A 30 -24.14 -20.14 -29.45
N GLU A 31 -24.09 -21.37 -28.93
CA GLU A 31 -25.22 -22.02 -28.29
C GLU A 31 -25.62 -21.34 -26.98
N LEU A 32 -24.66 -20.88 -26.22
CA LEU A 32 -24.83 -20.03 -25.02
C LEU A 32 -25.47 -18.69 -25.35
N GLU A 33 -25.04 -18.00 -26.40
CA GLU A 33 -25.65 -16.76 -26.86
C GLU A 33 -27.11 -16.95 -27.29
N ARG A 34 -27.41 -18.04 -27.97
CA ARG A 34 -28.81 -18.40 -28.37
C ARG A 34 -29.67 -18.72 -27.16
N THR A 35 -29.15 -19.40 -26.17
CA THR A 35 -29.88 -19.77 -24.94
C THR A 35 -30.16 -18.55 -24.07
N GLN A 36 -29.20 -17.58 -24.00
CA GLN A 36 -29.38 -16.34 -23.27
C GLN A 36 -30.42 -15.39 -23.89
N SER A 37 -30.51 -15.36 -25.20
CA SER A 37 -31.49 -14.49 -25.87
C SER A 37 -32.94 -14.92 -25.66
N ASN A 38 -33.17 -16.11 -25.14
CA ASN A 38 -34.49 -16.77 -25.08
C ASN A 38 -35.01 -17.07 -23.67
N THR A 39 -34.29 -16.75 -22.60
CA THR A 39 -34.71 -17.15 -21.25
C THR A 39 -34.67 -16.01 -20.23
N ASN A 40 -35.86 -15.73 -19.67
CA ASN A 40 -36.02 -14.93 -18.46
C ASN A 40 -35.75 -15.81 -17.21
N GLY A 41 -34.69 -15.53 -16.45
CA GLY A 41 -34.54 -16.02 -15.09
C GLY A 41 -33.64 -17.25 -14.86
N VAL A 42 -33.76 -17.85 -13.69
CA VAL A 42 -32.93 -18.92 -13.08
C VAL A 42 -32.62 -20.13 -13.98
N LYS A 43 -33.39 -20.37 -15.02
CA LYS A 43 -33.20 -21.51 -15.94
C LYS A 43 -31.98 -21.29 -16.84
N GLY A 44 -31.79 -20.08 -17.35
CA GLY A 44 -30.64 -19.74 -18.19
C GLY A 44 -29.31 -19.85 -17.45
N VAL A 45 -29.29 -19.53 -16.16
CA VAL A 45 -28.06 -19.64 -15.32
C VAL A 45 -27.66 -21.11 -15.10
N ARG A 46 -28.63 -22.00 -14.88
CA ARG A 46 -28.35 -23.45 -14.75
C ARG A 46 -27.82 -24.08 -16.05
N GLU A 47 -28.37 -23.71 -17.19
CA GLU A 47 -27.93 -24.19 -18.49
C GLU A 47 -26.55 -23.65 -18.86
N SER A 48 -26.27 -22.35 -18.54
CA SER A 48 -24.93 -21.75 -18.70
C SER A 48 -23.88 -22.44 -17.82
N THR A 49 -24.19 -22.72 -16.56
CA THR A 49 -23.28 -23.43 -15.65
C THR A 49 -22.99 -24.86 -16.17
N SER A 50 -24.00 -25.56 -16.69
CA SER A 50 -23.85 -26.90 -17.28
C SER A 50 -22.98 -26.88 -18.55
N ALA A 51 -23.13 -25.85 -19.40
CA ALA A 51 -22.31 -25.67 -20.60
C ALA A 51 -20.83 -25.36 -20.26
N TYR A 52 -20.57 -24.52 -19.26
CA TYR A 52 -19.21 -24.27 -18.79
C TYR A 52 -18.56 -25.51 -18.14
N GLN A 53 -19.31 -26.31 -17.42
CA GLN A 53 -18.84 -27.60 -16.90
C GLN A 53 -18.54 -28.59 -18.01
N GLY A 54 -19.37 -28.62 -19.06
CA GLY A 54 -19.12 -29.40 -20.26
C GLY A 54 -17.87 -28.98 -21.00
N LEU A 55 -17.63 -27.67 -21.13
CA LEU A 55 -16.44 -27.10 -21.72
C LEU A 55 -15.18 -27.43 -20.90
N ALA A 56 -15.24 -27.27 -19.58
CA ALA A 56 -14.13 -27.59 -18.67
C ALA A 56 -13.79 -29.12 -18.74
N SER A 57 -14.76 -30.01 -18.85
CA SER A 57 -14.51 -31.44 -19.00
C SER A 57 -13.92 -31.80 -20.36
N GLN A 58 -14.37 -31.18 -21.46
CA GLN A 58 -13.77 -31.38 -22.78
C GLN A 58 -12.32 -30.89 -22.85
N LEU A 59 -12.02 -29.72 -22.27
CA LEU A 59 -10.64 -29.21 -22.17
C LEU A 59 -9.76 -30.12 -21.30
N LYS A 60 -10.32 -30.73 -20.26
CA LYS A 60 -9.60 -31.66 -19.38
C LYS A 60 -9.33 -33.02 -20.08
N ASP A 61 -10.26 -33.51 -20.92
CA ASP A 61 -10.08 -34.75 -21.66
C ASP A 61 -9.13 -34.60 -22.86
N THR A 62 -9.12 -33.44 -23.49
CA THR A 62 -8.15 -33.10 -24.56
C THR A 62 -6.75 -32.89 -24.00
N GLY A 63 -6.64 -32.55 -22.71
CA GLY A 63 -5.42 -32.15 -22.03
C GLY A 63 -4.62 -33.24 -21.33
N LYS A 64 -4.70 -34.53 -21.75
CA LYS A 64 -3.84 -35.59 -21.18
C LYS A 64 -2.31 -35.34 -21.29
N GLY A 65 -1.90 -34.26 -21.98
CA GLY A 65 -0.51 -33.80 -22.09
C GLY A 65 -0.20 -32.49 -21.35
N ILE A 66 -1.21 -31.77 -20.78
CA ILE A 66 -1.01 -30.41 -20.26
C ILE A 66 -1.50 -30.35 -18.81
N LYS A 67 -0.65 -30.81 -17.89
CA LYS A 67 -0.90 -30.80 -16.45
C LYS A 67 -1.19 -29.38 -15.90
N GLU A 68 -0.57 -28.37 -16.48
CA GLU A 68 -0.74 -26.97 -16.14
C GLU A 68 -2.10 -26.37 -16.52
N VAL A 69 -2.75 -26.87 -17.59
CA VAL A 69 -4.07 -26.41 -18.03
C VAL A 69 -5.18 -26.93 -17.11
N GLY A 70 -5.05 -28.16 -16.58
CA GLY A 70 -6.01 -28.73 -15.64
C GLY A 70 -6.09 -27.93 -14.32
N GLU A 71 -4.95 -27.47 -13.79
CA GLU A 71 -4.90 -26.64 -12.59
C GLU A 71 -5.50 -25.25 -12.82
N SER A 72 -5.28 -24.67 -14.00
CA SER A 72 -5.89 -23.38 -14.39
C SER A 72 -7.41 -23.48 -14.51
N ILE A 73 -7.95 -24.59 -15.01
CA ILE A 73 -9.39 -24.81 -15.17
C ILE A 73 -10.09 -25.03 -13.81
N ASP A 74 -9.48 -25.79 -12.90
CA ASP A 74 -10.01 -25.93 -11.53
C ASP A 74 -10.02 -24.58 -10.77
N THR A 75 -9.09 -23.70 -11.11
CA THR A 75 -9.03 -22.33 -10.57
C THR A 75 -10.13 -21.43 -11.14
N ILE A 76 -10.54 -21.62 -12.40
CA ILE A 76 -11.63 -20.87 -13.05
C ILE A 76 -13.03 -21.35 -12.61
N THR A 77 -13.22 -22.66 -12.42
CA THR A 77 -14.55 -23.23 -12.12
C THR A 77 -15.01 -22.98 -10.68
N LYS A 78 -14.10 -22.93 -9.71
CA LYS A 78 -14.44 -22.64 -8.31
C LYS A 78 -15.04 -21.25 -8.08
N PRO A 79 -14.47 -20.14 -8.60
CA PRO A 79 -15.08 -18.81 -8.50
C PRO A 79 -16.44 -18.71 -9.17
N ILE A 80 -16.66 -19.42 -10.29
CA ILE A 80 -17.98 -19.46 -10.96
C ILE A 80 -19.04 -20.11 -10.07
N GLN A 81 -18.69 -21.11 -9.27
CA GLN A 81 -19.62 -21.72 -8.31
C GLN A 81 -20.00 -20.73 -7.18
N TYR A 82 -19.08 -19.92 -6.71
CA TYR A 82 -19.36 -18.90 -5.68
C TYR A 82 -20.14 -17.71 -6.26
N ALA A 83 -19.82 -17.27 -7.47
CA ALA A 83 -20.53 -16.19 -8.16
C ALA A 83 -21.98 -16.58 -8.54
N SER A 84 -22.24 -17.86 -8.83
CA SER A 84 -23.60 -18.33 -9.18
C SER A 84 -24.58 -18.30 -8.01
N THR A 85 -24.11 -18.31 -6.78
CA THR A 85 -24.96 -18.12 -5.58
C THR A 85 -25.31 -16.65 -5.31
N ALA A 86 -24.49 -15.71 -5.80
CA ALA A 86 -24.69 -14.27 -5.61
C ALA A 86 -25.34 -13.56 -6.82
N LEU A 87 -25.27 -14.15 -8.01
CA LEU A 87 -25.69 -13.52 -9.27
C LEU A 87 -26.77 -14.33 -10.01
N ALA A 88 -27.95 -14.41 -9.44
CA ALA A 88 -29.12 -14.98 -10.12
C ALA A 88 -29.57 -14.23 -11.40
N ALA A 89 -28.80 -13.26 -11.91
CA ALA A 89 -29.22 -12.37 -13.00
C ALA A 89 -28.23 -12.18 -14.17
N GLY A 90 -27.06 -12.84 -14.25
CA GLY A 90 -26.16 -12.48 -15.35
C GLY A 90 -24.99 -13.45 -15.65
N GLY A 91 -25.23 -14.54 -16.35
CA GLY A 91 -24.20 -15.54 -16.70
C GLY A 91 -22.97 -14.99 -17.46
N VAL A 92 -23.14 -13.96 -18.30
CA VAL A 92 -22.02 -13.33 -19.05
C VAL A 92 -21.18 -12.44 -18.15
N ALA A 93 -21.82 -11.72 -17.22
CA ALA A 93 -21.12 -10.87 -16.25
C ALA A 93 -20.23 -11.70 -15.32
N SER A 94 -20.67 -12.90 -14.93
CA SER A 94 -19.90 -13.81 -14.07
C SER A 94 -18.66 -14.38 -14.74
N ALA A 95 -18.74 -14.72 -16.04
CA ALA A 95 -17.60 -15.23 -16.79
C ALA A 95 -16.54 -14.14 -17.02
N LYS A 96 -16.97 -12.95 -17.40
CA LYS A 96 -16.08 -11.78 -17.56
C LYS A 96 -15.39 -11.44 -16.23
N PHE A 97 -16.16 -11.37 -15.13
CA PHE A 97 -15.60 -11.15 -13.80
C PHE A 97 -14.52 -12.17 -13.44
N ALA A 98 -14.77 -13.47 -13.71
CA ALA A 98 -13.80 -14.51 -13.40
C ALA A 98 -12.52 -14.37 -14.24
N ILE A 99 -12.62 -14.00 -15.51
CA ILE A 99 -11.48 -13.78 -16.40
C ILE A 99 -10.70 -12.54 -15.94
N ASP A 100 -11.37 -11.41 -15.76
CA ASP A 100 -10.74 -10.14 -15.33
C ASP A 100 -10.07 -10.30 -13.96
N PHE A 101 -10.70 -11.07 -13.05
CA PHE A 101 -10.13 -11.38 -11.75
C PHE A 101 -8.86 -12.23 -11.86
N GLU A 102 -8.89 -13.35 -12.61
CA GLU A 102 -7.71 -14.22 -12.74
C GLU A 102 -6.56 -13.52 -13.45
N ASP A 103 -6.86 -12.67 -14.43
CA ASP A 103 -5.85 -11.89 -15.14
C ASP A 103 -5.15 -10.89 -14.19
N SER A 104 -5.92 -10.12 -13.44
CA SER A 104 -5.36 -9.20 -12.45
C SER A 104 -4.69 -9.94 -11.27
N PHE A 105 -5.23 -11.07 -10.81
CA PHE A 105 -4.65 -11.89 -9.75
C PHE A 105 -3.33 -12.56 -10.15
N ALA A 106 -3.03 -12.69 -11.44
CA ALA A 106 -1.73 -13.16 -11.92
C ALA A 106 -0.58 -12.26 -11.44
N GLY A 107 -0.83 -10.95 -11.26
CA GLY A 107 0.09 -10.00 -10.64
C GLY A 107 0.44 -10.41 -9.20
N VAL A 108 -0.56 -10.74 -8.40
CA VAL A 108 -0.39 -11.19 -7.00
C VAL A 108 0.42 -12.48 -6.94
N LYS A 109 0.07 -13.47 -7.79
CA LYS A 109 0.81 -14.75 -7.88
C LYS A 109 2.30 -14.56 -8.21
N LYS A 110 2.63 -13.53 -8.97
CA LYS A 110 4.01 -13.24 -9.39
C LYS A 110 4.82 -12.54 -8.29
N THR A 111 4.18 -11.75 -7.44
CA THR A 111 4.86 -10.82 -6.53
C THR A 111 4.81 -11.26 -5.07
N VAL A 112 3.80 -12.02 -4.67
CA VAL A 112 3.65 -12.53 -3.30
C VAL A 112 4.25 -13.92 -3.22
N ASP A 113 5.23 -14.11 -2.35
CA ASP A 113 5.82 -15.43 -2.06
C ASP A 113 4.87 -16.23 -1.17
N ALA A 114 4.10 -17.12 -1.79
CA ALA A 114 3.05 -17.88 -1.12
C ALA A 114 2.81 -19.25 -1.78
N THR A 115 2.42 -20.24 -0.98
CA THR A 115 1.99 -21.54 -1.47
C THR A 115 0.64 -21.45 -2.20
N PRO A 116 0.26 -22.46 -3.00
CA PRO A 116 -1.06 -22.48 -3.65
C PRO A 116 -2.23 -22.33 -2.67
N GLU A 117 -2.14 -22.92 -1.47
CA GLU A 117 -3.16 -22.82 -0.43
C GLU A 117 -3.24 -21.39 0.15
N GLN A 118 -2.10 -20.74 0.33
CA GLN A 118 -2.01 -19.35 0.78
C GLN A 118 -2.52 -18.39 -0.28
N LEU A 119 -2.18 -18.60 -1.55
CA LEU A 119 -2.73 -17.83 -2.68
C LEU A 119 -4.26 -17.97 -2.78
N SER A 120 -4.79 -19.16 -2.50
CA SER A 120 -6.24 -19.37 -2.44
C SER A 120 -6.91 -18.56 -1.31
N LYS A 121 -6.25 -18.44 -0.16
CA LYS A 121 -6.74 -17.60 0.95
C LYS A 121 -6.67 -16.10 0.60
N ILE A 122 -5.58 -15.66 -0.02
CA ILE A 122 -5.44 -14.28 -0.48
C ILE A 122 -6.52 -13.94 -1.50
N LYS A 123 -6.76 -14.83 -2.47
CA LYS A 123 -7.82 -14.70 -3.46
C LYS A 123 -9.19 -14.52 -2.79
N GLN A 124 -9.52 -15.37 -1.84
CA GLN A 124 -10.78 -15.27 -1.09
C GLN A 124 -10.86 -13.95 -0.29
N GLY A 125 -9.77 -13.57 0.38
CA GLY A 125 -9.70 -12.32 1.13
C GLY A 125 -9.96 -11.09 0.26
N ILE A 126 -9.41 -11.05 -0.97
CA ILE A 126 -9.65 -9.95 -1.92
C ILE A 126 -11.13 -9.90 -2.37
N ILE A 127 -11.74 -11.07 -2.61
CA ILE A 127 -13.17 -11.14 -2.93
C ILE A 127 -14.01 -10.68 -1.75
N ASP A 128 -13.67 -11.12 -0.54
CA ASP A 128 -14.39 -10.73 0.68
C ASP A 128 -14.28 -9.22 0.93
N LEU A 129 -13.11 -8.61 0.74
CA LEU A 129 -12.94 -7.16 0.82
C LEU A 129 -13.91 -6.40 -0.09
N SER A 130 -14.12 -6.86 -1.31
CA SER A 130 -14.99 -6.19 -2.29
C SER A 130 -16.48 -6.49 -2.13
N THR A 131 -16.86 -7.54 -1.39
CA THR A 131 -18.26 -8.05 -1.36
C THR A 131 -18.91 -7.95 0.00
N THR A 132 -18.27 -8.46 1.04
CA THR A 132 -18.81 -8.56 2.40
C THR A 132 -18.02 -7.76 3.43
N GLY A 133 -16.80 -7.40 3.10
CA GLY A 133 -15.81 -6.89 4.04
C GLY A 133 -15.22 -8.02 4.91
N ILE A 134 -14.23 -7.65 5.72
CA ILE A 134 -13.54 -8.56 6.65
C ILE A 134 -13.79 -8.07 8.08
N ASP A 135 -13.98 -9.02 8.99
CA ASP A 135 -14.18 -8.77 10.43
C ASP A 135 -15.32 -7.76 10.73
N GLY A 136 -16.38 -7.75 9.91
CA GLY A 136 -17.54 -6.90 10.09
C GLY A 136 -17.34 -5.44 9.71
N ARG A 137 -16.24 -5.07 9.06
CA ARG A 137 -15.94 -3.68 8.62
C ARG A 137 -16.71 -3.24 7.38
N GLY A 138 -17.44 -4.14 6.74
CA GLY A 138 -18.18 -3.85 5.51
C GLY A 138 -17.30 -3.92 4.25
N ALA A 139 -17.96 -3.99 3.09
CA ALA A 139 -17.29 -4.05 1.80
C ALA A 139 -16.60 -2.72 1.44
N ILE A 140 -15.47 -2.83 0.76
CA ILE A 140 -14.74 -1.69 0.21
C ILE A 140 -15.26 -1.39 -1.21
N PRO A 141 -15.44 -0.11 -1.59
CA PRO A 141 -16.04 0.25 -2.88
C PRO A 141 -15.15 -0.03 -4.11
N GLN A 142 -13.89 -0.40 -3.91
CA GLN A 142 -12.96 -0.76 -4.97
C GLN A 142 -13.31 -2.09 -5.64
N THR A 143 -13.02 -2.17 -6.93
CA THR A 143 -13.15 -3.41 -7.70
C THR A 143 -12.10 -4.43 -7.27
N THR A 144 -12.38 -5.70 -7.50
CA THR A 144 -11.40 -6.78 -7.24
C THR A 144 -10.12 -6.61 -8.06
N THR A 145 -10.19 -6.00 -9.25
CA THR A 145 -9.02 -5.68 -10.09
C THR A 145 -8.12 -4.66 -9.39
N GLU A 146 -8.67 -3.55 -8.90
CA GLU A 146 -7.93 -2.54 -8.15
C GLU A 146 -7.32 -3.12 -6.86
N LEU A 147 -8.07 -3.97 -6.15
CA LEU A 147 -7.55 -4.65 -4.95
C LEU A 147 -6.40 -5.62 -5.29
N ASN A 148 -6.49 -6.34 -6.42
CA ASN A 148 -5.39 -7.19 -6.90
C ASN A 148 -4.14 -6.38 -7.26
N GLU A 149 -4.29 -5.21 -7.86
CA GLU A 149 -3.18 -4.30 -8.18
C GLU A 149 -2.50 -3.81 -6.89
N LEU A 150 -3.28 -3.40 -5.88
CA LEU A 150 -2.74 -3.02 -4.57
C LEU A 150 -2.02 -4.17 -3.86
N ALA A 151 -2.60 -5.38 -3.90
CA ALA A 151 -1.97 -6.58 -3.34
C ALA A 151 -0.66 -6.93 -4.08
N ALA A 152 -0.66 -6.84 -5.42
CA ALA A 152 0.54 -7.08 -6.23
C ALA A 152 1.63 -6.04 -5.93
N ALA A 153 1.28 -4.76 -5.79
CA ALA A 153 2.21 -3.70 -5.38
C ALA A 153 2.79 -3.99 -3.98
N GLY A 154 1.95 -4.38 -3.02
CA GLY A 154 2.40 -4.81 -1.69
C GLY A 154 3.39 -5.96 -1.76
N GLY A 155 3.11 -7.00 -2.55
CA GLY A 155 4.00 -8.13 -2.77
C GLY A 155 5.35 -7.74 -3.37
N GLN A 156 5.38 -6.83 -4.35
CA GLN A 156 6.63 -6.28 -4.92
C GLN A 156 7.49 -5.56 -3.88
N LEU A 157 6.87 -5.00 -2.86
CA LEU A 157 7.53 -4.25 -1.79
C LEU A 157 7.91 -5.13 -0.60
N GLY A 158 7.67 -6.45 -0.70
CA GLY A 158 8.03 -7.42 0.32
C GLY A 158 7.02 -7.57 1.45
N ILE A 159 5.77 -7.13 1.25
CA ILE A 159 4.69 -7.44 2.20
C ILE A 159 4.45 -8.95 2.17
N SER A 160 4.51 -9.58 3.33
CA SER A 160 4.36 -11.03 3.46
C SER A 160 2.92 -11.47 3.17
N GLN A 161 2.76 -12.72 2.76
CA GLN A 161 1.47 -13.32 2.45
C GLN A 161 0.46 -13.25 3.62
N GLU A 162 0.94 -13.17 4.85
CA GLU A 162 0.12 -13.07 6.07
C GLU A 162 -0.47 -11.66 6.26
N ASN A 163 0.25 -10.64 5.79
CA ASN A 163 -0.12 -9.23 5.96
C ASN A 163 -0.69 -8.59 4.69
N ILE A 164 -0.70 -9.32 3.56
CA ILE A 164 -1.05 -8.73 2.26
C ILE A 164 -2.52 -8.27 2.20
N ILE A 165 -3.43 -8.97 2.86
CA ILE A 165 -4.86 -8.61 2.87
C ILE A 165 -5.09 -7.36 3.73
N ASP A 166 -4.49 -7.29 4.92
CA ASP A 166 -4.58 -6.09 5.77
C ASP A 166 -3.95 -4.87 5.10
N PHE A 167 -2.80 -5.06 4.44
CA PHE A 167 -2.17 -4.03 3.64
C PHE A 167 -3.10 -3.54 2.52
N THR A 168 -3.69 -4.46 1.75
CA THR A 168 -4.60 -4.14 0.65
C THR A 168 -5.83 -3.39 1.15
N GLU A 169 -6.42 -3.83 2.25
CA GLU A 169 -7.56 -3.17 2.87
C GLU A 169 -7.23 -1.72 3.28
N VAL A 170 -6.12 -1.53 4.00
CA VAL A 170 -5.70 -0.19 4.46
C VAL A 170 -5.44 0.73 3.26
N MET A 171 -4.74 0.25 2.24
CA MET A 171 -4.45 1.05 1.05
C MET A 171 -5.71 1.42 0.27
N ALA A 172 -6.66 0.49 0.15
CA ALA A 172 -7.95 0.76 -0.49
C ALA A 172 -8.79 1.77 0.29
N GLN A 173 -8.84 1.67 1.62
CA GLN A 173 -9.50 2.63 2.50
C GLN A 173 -8.86 4.01 2.40
N MET A 174 -7.53 4.09 2.45
CA MET A 174 -6.81 5.35 2.28
C MET A 174 -7.03 5.97 0.92
N GLY A 175 -7.00 5.17 -0.16
CA GLY A 175 -7.28 5.66 -1.51
C GLY A 175 -8.70 6.22 -1.69
N SER A 176 -9.66 5.80 -0.85
CA SER A 176 -11.02 6.36 -0.84
C SER A 176 -11.16 7.60 0.03
N ALA A 177 -10.37 7.72 1.07
CA ALA A 177 -10.49 8.77 2.09
C ALA A 177 -9.48 9.91 1.91
N THR A 178 -8.41 9.71 1.14
CA THR A 178 -7.27 10.62 1.02
C THR A 178 -6.81 10.77 -0.43
N ASN A 179 -5.82 11.63 -0.65
CA ASN A 179 -5.12 11.75 -1.94
C ASN A 179 -3.96 10.74 -2.11
N LEU A 180 -3.78 9.82 -1.17
CA LEU A 180 -2.75 8.78 -1.19
C LEU A 180 -3.30 7.54 -1.89
N VAL A 181 -3.31 7.58 -3.24
CA VAL A 181 -4.03 6.63 -4.08
C VAL A 181 -3.11 5.68 -4.84
N GLY A 182 -3.62 4.48 -5.14
CA GLY A 182 -3.04 3.52 -6.07
C GLY A 182 -1.68 2.95 -5.64
N GLU A 183 -0.93 2.48 -6.62
CA GLU A 183 0.38 1.84 -6.40
C GLU A 183 1.43 2.78 -5.81
N GLU A 184 1.40 4.08 -6.16
CA GLU A 184 2.38 5.05 -5.67
C GLU A 184 2.20 5.33 -4.19
N GLY A 185 0.95 5.51 -3.73
CA GLY A 185 0.62 5.64 -2.31
C GLY A 185 1.01 4.39 -1.53
N ALA A 186 0.66 3.21 -2.05
CA ALA A 186 1.04 1.92 -1.47
C ALA A 186 2.56 1.77 -1.35
N ALA A 187 3.30 2.14 -2.41
CA ALA A 187 4.76 2.09 -2.41
C ALA A 187 5.37 3.04 -1.37
N THR A 188 4.84 4.23 -1.22
CA THR A 188 5.33 5.21 -0.24
C THR A 188 5.16 4.71 1.18
N LEU A 189 3.97 4.18 1.54
CA LEU A 189 3.71 3.65 2.88
C LEU A 189 4.55 2.40 3.19
N ALA A 190 4.60 1.43 2.28
CA ALA A 190 5.39 0.22 2.49
C ALA A 190 6.88 0.53 2.64
N ARG A 191 7.42 1.47 1.85
CA ARG A 191 8.81 1.92 1.98
C ARG A 191 9.04 2.65 3.30
N PHE A 192 8.11 3.52 3.73
CA PHE A 192 8.21 4.19 5.02
C PHE A 192 8.23 3.17 6.17
N GLN A 193 7.32 2.21 6.16
CA GLN A 193 7.26 1.12 7.14
C GLN A 193 8.58 0.34 7.21
N ASN A 194 9.12 -0.06 6.04
CA ASN A 194 10.38 -0.78 5.95
C ASN A 194 11.57 0.05 6.47
N VAL A 195 11.65 1.33 6.09
CA VAL A 195 12.73 2.22 6.50
C VAL A 195 12.71 2.49 8.00
N MET A 196 11.52 2.62 8.59
CA MET A 196 11.35 2.83 10.02
C MET A 196 11.47 1.52 10.84
N GLY A 197 11.53 0.36 10.17
CA GLY A 197 11.58 -0.94 10.85
C GLY A 197 10.29 -1.27 11.60
N VAL A 198 9.16 -0.73 11.17
CA VAL A 198 7.84 -1.00 11.77
C VAL A 198 7.31 -2.33 11.26
N GLY A 199 6.73 -3.14 12.14
CA GLY A 199 6.15 -4.43 11.77
C GLY A 199 5.04 -4.30 10.74
N GLN A 200 4.93 -5.23 9.80
CA GLN A 200 3.94 -5.18 8.72
C GLN A 200 2.49 -5.18 9.21
N ASN A 201 2.24 -5.74 10.39
CA ASN A 201 0.95 -5.72 11.07
C ASN A 201 0.53 -4.33 11.60
N GLU A 202 1.45 -3.36 11.62
CA GLU A 202 1.20 -2.00 12.09
C GLU A 202 0.75 -1.04 10.97
N ILE A 203 0.56 -1.52 9.74
CA ILE A 203 0.21 -0.67 8.59
C ILE A 203 -1.07 0.14 8.84
N ARG A 204 -2.04 -0.44 9.53
CA ARG A 204 -3.30 0.23 9.89
C ARG A 204 -3.07 1.42 10.83
N ASN A 205 -2.18 1.28 11.80
CA ASN A 205 -1.82 2.36 12.73
C ASN A 205 -1.13 3.51 11.98
N ILE A 206 -0.22 3.19 11.05
CA ILE A 206 0.45 4.19 10.19
C ILE A 206 -0.59 4.91 9.31
N GLY A 207 -1.46 4.16 8.64
CA GLY A 207 -2.52 4.73 7.81
C GLY A 207 -3.45 5.64 8.60
N SER A 208 -3.90 5.18 9.78
CA SER A 208 -4.76 5.99 10.67
C SER A 208 -4.08 7.27 11.14
N ALA A 209 -2.81 7.20 11.52
CA ALA A 209 -2.04 8.38 11.95
C ALA A 209 -1.90 9.41 10.81
N ILE A 210 -1.65 8.96 9.57
CA ILE A 210 -1.55 9.86 8.42
C ILE A 210 -2.89 10.54 8.13
N VAL A 211 -4.00 9.79 8.16
CA VAL A 211 -5.34 10.33 7.96
C VAL A 211 -5.70 11.34 9.06
N ASP A 212 -5.40 11.01 10.31
CA ASP A 212 -5.67 11.90 11.45
C ASP A 212 -4.88 13.20 11.34
N LEU A 213 -3.57 13.11 11.05
CA LEU A 213 -2.72 14.27 10.82
C LEU A 213 -3.19 15.11 9.62
N GLY A 214 -3.56 14.48 8.50
CA GLY A 214 -4.08 15.20 7.33
C GLY A 214 -5.38 15.96 7.62
N ASN A 215 -6.28 15.36 8.42
CA ASN A 215 -7.54 15.99 8.80
C ASN A 215 -7.39 17.16 9.80
N HIS A 216 -6.31 17.17 10.58
CA HIS A 216 -6.09 18.18 11.64
C HIS A 216 -4.96 19.15 11.34
N SER A 217 -4.32 19.03 10.16
CA SER A 217 -3.19 19.87 9.76
C SER A 217 -3.47 20.58 8.44
N ALA A 218 -2.78 21.68 8.17
CA ALA A 218 -2.88 22.45 6.92
C ALA A 218 -2.00 21.82 5.80
N THR A 219 -2.14 20.52 5.59
CA THR A 219 -1.36 19.73 4.62
C THR A 219 -2.20 18.58 4.07
N THR A 220 -1.64 17.79 3.18
CA THR A 220 -2.28 16.59 2.62
C THR A 220 -1.57 15.31 3.09
N GLU A 221 -2.31 14.21 3.11
CA GLU A 221 -1.77 12.90 3.51
C GLU A 221 -0.62 12.45 2.62
N SER A 222 -0.66 12.78 1.33
CA SER A 222 0.42 12.49 0.38
C SER A 222 1.70 13.26 0.74
N GLU A 223 1.60 14.56 1.04
CA GLU A 223 2.74 15.38 1.45
C GLU A 223 3.34 14.89 2.77
N ILE A 224 2.49 14.52 3.75
CA ILE A 224 2.95 13.91 5.01
C ILE A 224 3.73 12.63 4.74
N ALA A 225 3.17 11.70 3.95
CA ALA A 225 3.78 10.41 3.66
C ALA A 225 5.10 10.54 2.90
N GLU A 226 5.17 11.44 1.90
CA GLU A 226 6.40 11.69 1.15
C GLU A 226 7.50 12.29 2.03
N MET A 227 7.16 13.27 2.85
CA MET A 227 8.10 13.88 3.78
C MET A 227 8.59 12.86 4.82
N ALA A 228 7.65 12.08 5.38
CA ALA A 228 7.95 11.03 6.34
C ALA A 228 8.89 9.96 5.77
N LEU A 229 8.68 9.54 4.52
CA LEU A 229 9.59 8.60 3.86
C LEU A 229 11.02 9.14 3.75
N ARG A 230 11.19 10.44 3.52
CA ARG A 230 12.51 11.08 3.42
C ARG A 230 13.15 11.22 4.79
N MET A 231 12.40 11.66 5.79
CA MET A 231 12.86 11.80 7.18
C MET A 231 13.14 10.44 7.81
N GLY A 232 12.34 9.43 7.52
CA GLY A 232 12.45 8.09 8.07
C GLY A 232 13.81 7.43 7.84
N LYS A 233 14.46 7.73 6.70
CA LYS A 233 15.82 7.25 6.40
C LYS A 233 16.86 7.65 7.46
N TYR A 234 16.64 8.77 8.12
CA TYR A 234 17.49 9.30 9.18
C TYR A 234 16.89 8.97 10.56
N GLY A 235 15.57 9.10 10.68
CA GLY A 235 14.82 8.93 11.93
C GLY A 235 15.10 7.60 12.60
N SER A 236 15.09 6.50 11.84
CA SER A 236 15.39 5.15 12.35
C SER A 236 16.80 5.05 12.95
N SER A 237 17.80 5.74 12.37
CA SER A 237 19.16 5.73 12.86
C SER A 237 19.36 6.51 14.17
N VAL A 238 18.47 7.45 14.45
CA VAL A 238 18.49 8.28 15.67
C VAL A 238 17.36 7.91 16.64
N ARG A 239 16.74 6.76 16.47
CA ARG A 239 15.71 6.20 17.37
C ARG A 239 14.40 7.02 17.44
N MET A 240 14.11 7.83 16.42
CA MET A 240 12.78 8.44 16.28
C MET A 240 11.74 7.35 16.00
N SER A 241 10.59 7.42 16.62
CA SER A 241 9.47 6.55 16.29
C SER A 241 8.83 6.93 14.94
N ALA A 242 8.05 6.02 14.36
CA ALA A 242 7.28 6.34 13.15
C ALA A 242 6.27 7.48 13.40
N ALA A 243 5.66 7.51 14.59
CA ALA A 243 4.73 8.56 15.00
C ALA A 243 5.43 9.93 15.08
N ASP A 244 6.63 10.00 15.69
CA ASP A 244 7.41 11.24 15.74
C ASP A 244 7.73 11.76 14.33
N VAL A 245 8.18 10.85 13.43
CA VAL A 245 8.52 11.22 12.05
C VAL A 245 7.29 11.73 11.31
N LEU A 246 6.13 11.09 11.47
CA LEU A 246 4.87 11.56 10.88
C LEU A 246 4.44 12.91 11.43
N GLY A 247 4.54 13.14 12.73
CA GLY A 247 4.21 14.41 13.37
C GLY A 247 5.08 15.56 12.85
N TYR A 248 6.41 15.39 12.83
CA TYR A 248 7.30 16.39 12.25
C TYR A 248 7.04 16.62 10.75
N SER A 249 6.66 15.58 10.02
CA SER A 249 6.33 15.70 8.61
C SER A 249 5.08 16.53 8.39
N ALA A 250 4.03 16.30 9.18
CA ALA A 250 2.82 17.09 9.15
C ALA A 250 3.08 18.56 9.52
N ALA A 251 3.85 18.81 10.58
CA ALA A 251 4.21 20.15 11.01
C ALA A 251 4.98 20.91 9.91
N LEU A 252 6.03 20.32 9.33
CA LEU A 252 6.81 20.94 8.26
C LEU A 252 5.98 21.22 7.01
N SER A 253 5.19 20.27 6.57
CA SER A 253 4.33 20.42 5.40
C SER A 253 3.27 21.52 5.63
N SER A 254 2.65 21.56 6.82
CA SER A 254 1.72 22.63 7.20
C SER A 254 2.33 24.02 7.20
N LEU A 255 3.64 24.11 7.41
CA LEU A 255 4.43 25.35 7.34
C LEU A 255 4.90 25.69 5.91
N GLY A 256 4.45 24.93 4.91
CA GLY A 256 4.75 25.14 3.51
C GLY A 256 6.15 24.70 3.08
N ILE A 257 6.78 23.82 3.85
CA ILE A 257 8.10 23.25 3.52
C ILE A 257 7.89 22.04 2.61
N GLU A 258 8.46 22.06 1.41
CA GLU A 258 8.39 20.96 0.47
C GLU A 258 9.04 19.68 1.01
N ALA A 259 8.44 18.51 0.72
CA ALA A 259 8.87 17.23 1.24
C ALA A 259 10.34 16.91 0.95
N GLN A 260 10.81 17.23 -0.27
CA GLN A 260 12.20 16.97 -0.65
C GLN A 260 13.20 17.79 0.15
N MET A 261 12.91 19.05 0.36
CA MET A 261 13.77 19.96 1.11
C MET A 261 13.71 19.66 2.60
N GLY A 262 12.51 19.68 3.20
CA GLY A 262 12.31 19.55 4.64
C GLY A 262 12.76 18.22 5.19
N GLY A 263 12.34 17.12 4.54
CA GLY A 263 12.69 15.78 5.00
C GLY A 263 14.20 15.52 5.03
N SER A 264 14.91 16.01 4.02
CA SER A 264 16.38 15.87 3.99
C SER A 264 17.10 16.82 4.97
N ALA A 265 16.59 18.03 5.13
CA ALA A 265 17.16 19.04 6.01
C ALA A 265 17.10 18.61 7.49
N ILE A 266 15.92 18.20 7.95
CA ILE A 266 15.75 17.72 9.32
C ILE A 266 16.52 16.42 9.56
N GLY A 267 16.54 15.51 8.58
CA GLY A 267 17.34 14.31 8.67
C GLY A 267 18.83 14.58 8.88
N ARG A 268 19.40 15.55 8.15
CA ARG A 268 20.80 15.97 8.35
C ARG A 268 21.01 16.58 9.74
N THR A 269 20.05 17.39 10.20
CA THR A 269 20.10 17.97 11.55
C THR A 269 20.11 16.88 12.62
N TRP A 270 19.26 15.87 12.52
CA TRP A 270 19.26 14.73 13.45
C TRP A 270 20.59 13.98 13.44
N LEU A 271 21.19 13.74 12.27
CA LEU A 271 22.51 13.12 12.17
C LEU A 271 23.61 13.98 12.77
N SER A 272 23.51 15.32 12.64
CA SER A 272 24.46 16.24 13.28
C SER A 272 24.40 16.14 14.81
N ILE A 273 23.18 16.07 15.36
CA ILE A 273 22.98 15.87 16.81
C ILE A 273 23.53 14.51 17.24
N GLU A 274 23.19 13.41 16.51
CA GLU A 274 23.70 12.06 16.80
C GLU A 274 25.23 12.03 16.81
N THR A 275 25.85 12.67 15.82
CA THR A 275 27.32 12.78 15.74
C THR A 275 27.89 13.54 16.92
N ALA A 276 27.28 14.64 17.32
CA ALA A 276 27.70 15.44 18.47
C ALA A 276 27.56 14.65 19.78
N VAL A 277 26.44 13.92 19.93
CA VAL A 277 26.17 13.05 21.10
C VAL A 277 27.20 11.92 21.20
N ALA A 278 27.50 11.27 20.05
CA ALA A 278 28.48 10.19 20.00
C ALA A 278 29.92 10.67 20.27
N SER A 279 30.31 11.79 19.66
CA SER A 279 31.67 12.35 19.78
C SER A 279 31.91 13.08 21.09
N GLY A 280 30.87 13.67 21.70
CA GLY A 280 31.00 14.53 22.87
C GLY A 280 31.62 15.89 22.52
N GLY A 281 32.24 16.49 23.52
CA GLY A 281 32.99 17.72 23.34
C GLY A 281 32.14 18.97 23.10
N GLU A 282 32.68 19.92 22.31
CA GLU A 282 32.05 21.21 22.09
C GLU A 282 30.71 21.13 21.38
N GLY A 283 30.57 20.27 20.39
CA GLY A 283 29.31 20.07 19.65
C GLY A 283 28.15 19.66 20.56
N LEU A 284 28.37 18.64 21.41
CA LEU A 284 27.40 18.22 22.40
C LEU A 284 27.05 19.34 23.38
N THR A 285 28.05 20.08 23.85
CA THR A 285 27.87 21.20 24.79
C THR A 285 26.98 22.28 24.17
N LYS A 286 27.13 22.59 22.89
CA LYS A 286 26.31 23.57 22.17
C LYS A 286 24.85 23.13 22.08
N PHE A 287 24.57 21.92 21.63
CA PHE A 287 23.19 21.39 21.57
C PHE A 287 22.54 21.37 22.97
N ALA A 288 23.27 20.94 23.99
CA ALA A 288 22.81 20.94 25.36
C ALA A 288 22.47 22.34 25.86
N LYS A 289 23.36 23.33 25.61
CA LYS A 289 23.16 24.73 25.96
C LYS A 289 21.85 25.28 25.40
N TYR A 290 21.60 25.12 24.10
CA TYR A 290 20.36 25.60 23.48
C TYR A 290 19.12 24.82 23.94
N SER A 291 19.28 23.61 24.44
CA SER A 291 18.18 22.83 25.06
C SER A 291 17.97 23.18 26.54
N GLY A 292 18.77 24.09 27.12
CA GLY A 292 18.70 24.43 28.55
C GLY A 292 19.16 23.33 29.49
N LYS A 293 20.05 22.42 29.02
CA LYS A 293 20.49 21.20 29.72
C LYS A 293 22.02 21.17 29.85
N SER A 294 22.49 20.34 30.77
CA SER A 294 23.91 19.94 30.77
C SER A 294 24.17 18.96 29.61
N ALA A 295 25.42 18.82 29.20
CA ALA A 295 25.83 17.91 28.15
C ALA A 295 25.43 16.46 28.48
N GLU A 296 25.58 16.03 29.72
CA GLU A 296 25.21 14.66 30.16
C GLU A 296 23.69 14.44 30.14
N GLU A 297 22.89 15.42 30.56
CA GLU A 297 21.43 15.32 30.53
C GLU A 297 20.91 15.27 29.09
N PHE A 298 21.42 16.12 28.20
CA PHE A 298 21.04 16.11 26.78
C PHE A 298 21.42 14.79 26.12
N LYS A 299 22.65 14.32 26.33
CA LYS A 299 23.13 13.03 25.84
C LYS A 299 22.26 11.87 26.32
N LYS A 300 21.93 11.84 27.59
CA LYS A 300 21.06 10.81 28.18
C LYS A 300 19.69 10.86 27.54
N GLN A 301 19.08 12.03 27.44
CA GLN A 301 17.76 12.18 26.85
C GLN A 301 17.77 11.79 25.38
N TRP A 302 18.72 12.28 24.58
CA TRP A 302 18.82 11.93 23.16
C TRP A 302 18.89 10.41 22.93
N ASN A 303 19.59 9.69 23.79
CA ASN A 303 19.73 8.24 23.69
C ASN A 303 18.47 7.46 24.12
N THR A 304 17.61 8.02 24.96
CA THR A 304 16.41 7.36 25.49
C THR A 304 15.10 7.90 24.94
N ASP A 305 15.08 9.17 24.52
CA ASP A 305 13.94 9.92 24.00
C ASP A 305 14.46 11.00 23.05
N SER A 306 14.82 10.62 21.84
CA SER A 306 15.37 11.52 20.82
C SER A 306 14.39 12.62 20.44
N SER A 307 13.09 12.29 20.35
CA SER A 307 12.01 13.23 20.03
C SER A 307 11.90 14.32 21.10
N GLY A 308 11.79 13.93 22.37
CA GLY A 308 11.74 14.87 23.47
C GLY A 308 13.01 15.73 23.61
N ALA A 309 14.19 15.18 23.28
CA ALA A 309 15.42 15.95 23.25
C ALA A 309 15.42 16.98 22.10
N PHE A 310 14.93 16.60 20.92
CA PHE A 310 14.80 17.50 19.77
C PHE A 310 13.75 18.59 20.01
N ASN A 311 12.61 18.26 20.59
CA ASN A 311 11.58 19.23 21.00
C ASN A 311 12.13 20.22 22.03
N GLY A 312 12.93 19.74 22.99
CA GLY A 312 13.63 20.60 23.94
C GLY A 312 14.59 21.59 23.28
N LEU A 313 15.31 21.16 22.23
CA LEU A 313 16.16 22.01 21.41
C LEU A 313 15.35 23.05 20.64
N LEU A 314 14.27 22.66 19.96
CA LEU A 314 13.38 23.57 19.23
C LEU A 314 12.84 24.66 20.16
N LYS A 315 12.33 24.26 21.34
CA LYS A 315 11.84 25.20 22.37
C LYS A 315 12.90 26.15 22.87
N GLY A 316 14.10 25.66 23.10
CA GLY A 316 15.22 26.50 23.54
C GLY A 316 15.67 27.51 22.47
N LEU A 317 15.66 27.10 21.20
CA LEU A 317 15.97 27.96 20.07
C LEU A 317 14.93 29.08 19.86
N GLN A 318 13.68 28.91 20.26
CA GLN A 318 12.66 29.99 20.24
C GLN A 318 13.09 31.17 21.13
N SER A 319 13.84 30.91 22.17
CA SER A 319 14.32 31.94 23.12
C SER A 319 15.65 32.57 22.70
N ALA A 320 16.22 32.19 21.56
CA ALA A 320 17.48 32.75 21.08
C ALA A 320 17.30 34.21 20.59
N GLU A 321 18.18 35.12 20.96
CA GLU A 321 18.15 36.52 20.50
C GLU A 321 18.22 36.61 18.96
N ASN A 322 18.99 35.73 18.34
CA ASN A 322 19.12 35.62 16.90
C ASN A 322 19.18 34.15 16.51
N LEU A 323 18.06 33.64 15.93
CA LEU A 323 17.92 32.24 15.56
C LEU A 323 18.95 31.79 14.51
N THR A 324 19.25 32.66 13.52
CA THR A 324 20.23 32.31 12.46
C THR A 324 21.65 32.15 13.06
N VAL A 325 22.04 33.01 13.98
CA VAL A 325 23.32 32.88 14.68
C VAL A 325 23.37 31.64 15.55
N ALA A 326 22.27 31.31 16.22
CA ALA A 326 22.15 30.08 17.03
C ALA A 326 22.28 28.81 16.19
N LEU A 327 21.66 28.79 15.02
CA LEU A 327 21.75 27.67 14.07
C LEU A 327 23.18 27.54 13.51
N ASP A 328 23.82 28.63 13.17
CA ASP A 328 25.22 28.62 12.69
C ASP A 328 26.17 28.12 13.79
N ASP A 329 25.98 28.55 15.04
CA ASP A 329 26.76 28.04 16.20
C ASP A 329 26.59 26.53 16.39
N LEU A 330 25.42 25.97 16.05
CA LEU A 330 25.16 24.53 16.04
C LEU A 330 25.73 23.79 14.79
N GLY A 331 26.35 24.55 13.87
CA GLY A 331 26.85 23.99 12.59
C GLY A 331 25.76 23.73 11.55
N ILE A 332 24.56 24.29 11.76
CA ILE A 332 23.44 24.23 10.81
C ILE A 332 23.53 25.48 9.92
N ASN A 333 24.35 25.41 8.89
CA ASN A 333 24.69 26.55 8.02
C ASN A 333 24.26 26.38 6.56
N ASN A 334 23.69 25.23 6.16
CA ASN A 334 23.09 25.03 4.87
C ASN A 334 21.73 25.75 4.80
N THR A 335 21.47 26.51 3.73
CA THR A 335 20.26 27.33 3.60
C THR A 335 18.97 26.52 3.78
N GLN A 336 18.89 25.30 3.23
CA GLN A 336 17.71 24.43 3.36
C GLN A 336 17.52 23.96 4.80
N ASP A 337 18.62 23.63 5.49
CA ASP A 337 18.59 23.18 6.89
C ASP A 337 18.15 24.31 7.81
N ILE A 338 18.67 25.52 7.56
CA ILE A 338 18.27 26.75 8.28
C ILE A 338 16.77 26.99 8.08
N GLN A 339 16.28 26.96 6.82
CA GLN A 339 14.86 27.19 6.53
C GLN A 339 13.94 26.18 7.22
N ALA A 340 14.26 24.90 7.16
CA ALA A 340 13.47 23.84 7.79
C ALA A 340 13.48 23.96 9.33
N MET A 341 14.65 24.25 9.92
CA MET A 341 14.78 24.46 11.37
C MET A 341 14.04 25.72 11.82
N MET A 342 14.17 26.82 11.09
CA MET A 342 13.43 28.06 11.40
C MET A 342 11.91 27.84 11.32
N ALA A 343 11.44 27.07 10.34
CA ALA A 343 10.03 26.70 10.24
C ALA A 343 9.57 25.96 11.48
N LEU A 344 10.26 24.89 11.90
CA LEU A 344 9.89 24.12 13.10
C LEU A 344 10.00 24.94 14.39
N VAL A 345 11.03 25.79 14.52
CA VAL A 345 11.17 26.63 15.70
C VAL A 345 10.05 27.65 15.80
N ASN A 346 9.69 28.29 14.68
CA ASN A 346 8.61 29.29 14.65
C ASN A 346 7.22 28.64 14.75
N GLY A 347 7.07 27.42 14.25
CA GLY A 347 5.84 26.63 14.30
C GLY A 347 5.85 25.55 15.40
N TYR A 348 6.58 25.77 16.50
CA TYR A 348 6.77 24.78 17.56
C TYR A 348 5.46 24.25 18.14
N ASP A 349 4.43 25.08 18.23
CA ASP A 349 3.12 24.68 18.73
C ASP A 349 2.50 23.56 17.85
N LEU A 350 2.69 23.61 16.53
CA LEU A 350 2.23 22.56 15.60
C LEU A 350 2.98 21.23 15.76
N VAL A 351 4.15 21.25 16.38
CA VAL A 351 4.94 20.03 16.65
C VAL A 351 4.47 19.34 17.92
N THR A 352 3.82 20.06 18.82
CA THR A 352 3.49 19.61 20.17
C THR A 352 1.99 19.40 20.40
N GLU A 353 1.13 19.80 19.46
CA GLU A 353 -0.28 19.47 19.41
C GLU A 353 -0.50 18.03 18.89
#